data_1cac6b4fe50b76c737267021b24aeecf
#
_entry.id   1cac6b4fe50b76c737267021b24aeecf
#
_cell.length_a   1.000
_cell.length_b   1.000
_cell.length_c   1.000
_cell.angle_alpha   90.00
_cell.angle_beta   90.00
_cell.angle_gamma   90.00
#
_symmetry.space_group_name_H-M   'P 1'
#
loop_
_entity.id
_entity.type
_entity.pdbx_description
1 polymer ?
#
loop_
_entity_poly.entity_id
_entity_poly.type
_entity_poly.pdbx_seq_one_letter_code
_entity_poly.pdbx_strand_id
1 'polypeptide(L)'
;MNIERLKMSLGEAVFTQRSMRKLKPDAIPDEDIRLLLEAAVKAPNGGNHQLGRFLVVTDRKKITEFGALYREAWWAKRKDDHGWSGPQDIPKGETNYNAAMGLADAMKDVPCVVFALTVPPGGANSI
;
A
#
# COMPACT_ATOMS: atom_id res chain seq x y z
N MET A 1 20.30 9.39 7.27
CA MET A 1 19.75 8.22 6.54
C MET A 1 20.74 7.06 6.63
N ASN A 2 20.32 5.90 7.12
CA ASN A 2 21.18 4.71 7.19
C ASN A 2 21.04 3.89 5.89
N ILE A 3 21.73 4.32 4.82
CA ILE A 3 21.69 3.66 3.50
C ILE A 3 22.35 2.27 3.50
N GLU A 4 23.13 1.94 4.54
CA GLU A 4 23.72 0.60 4.71
C GLU A 4 22.68 -0.52 4.78
N ARG A 5 21.44 -0.19 5.14
CA ARG A 5 20.30 -1.11 5.16
C ARG A 5 19.67 -1.33 3.77
N LEU A 6 20.06 -0.54 2.77
CA LEU A 6 19.56 -0.60 1.39
C LEU A 6 20.63 -1.17 0.45
N LYS A 7 21.19 -2.34 0.82
CA LYS A 7 22.34 -2.93 0.10
C LYS A 7 22.01 -3.77 -1.14
N MET A 8 20.72 -3.92 -1.46
CA MET A 8 20.34 -4.65 -2.67
C MET A 8 20.86 -3.91 -3.92
N SER A 9 21.46 -4.64 -4.85
CA SER A 9 21.90 -4.02 -6.11
C SER A 9 20.71 -3.52 -6.92
N LEU A 10 20.90 -2.47 -7.73
CA LEU A 10 19.84 -1.95 -8.59
C LEU A 10 19.27 -3.05 -9.52
N GLY A 11 20.13 -3.86 -10.10
CA GLY A 11 19.70 -4.98 -10.95
C GLY A 11 18.83 -5.97 -10.19
N GLU A 12 19.23 -6.38 -9.01
CA GLU A 12 18.45 -7.28 -8.17
C GLU A 12 17.09 -6.64 -7.81
N ALA A 13 17.09 -5.39 -7.36
CA ALA A 13 15.86 -4.68 -6.99
C ALA A 13 14.87 -4.61 -8.17
N VAL A 14 15.34 -4.25 -9.37
CA VAL A 14 14.49 -4.11 -10.56
C VAL A 14 13.94 -5.47 -11.01
N PHE A 15 14.76 -6.51 -11.06
CA PHE A 15 14.35 -7.80 -11.62
C PHE A 15 13.66 -8.73 -10.63
N THR A 16 13.75 -8.47 -9.32
CA THR A 16 13.10 -9.30 -8.29
C THR A 16 11.87 -8.66 -7.65
N GLN A 17 11.57 -7.38 -7.92
CA GLN A 17 10.39 -6.74 -7.34
C GLN A 17 9.10 -7.50 -7.68
N ARG A 18 8.21 -7.59 -6.73
CA ARG A 18 6.90 -8.24 -6.85
C ARG A 18 5.86 -7.49 -6.03
N SER A 19 4.61 -7.58 -6.44
CA SER A 19 3.48 -7.13 -5.61
C SER A 19 3.27 -8.10 -4.46
N MET A 20 3.87 -7.80 -3.31
CA MET A 20 3.75 -8.64 -2.11
C MET A 20 2.37 -8.47 -1.49
N ARG A 21 1.62 -9.56 -1.35
CA ARG A 21 0.25 -9.57 -0.82
C ARG A 21 0.09 -10.43 0.43
N LYS A 22 1.10 -11.23 0.79
CA LYS A 22 1.19 -11.93 2.07
C LYS A 22 2.12 -11.13 2.97
N LEU A 23 1.53 -10.36 3.87
CA LEU A 23 2.25 -9.49 4.80
C LEU A 23 2.26 -10.12 6.19
N LYS A 24 3.36 -9.93 6.91
CA LYS A 24 3.48 -10.34 8.31
C LYS A 24 2.80 -9.30 9.20
N PRO A 25 2.21 -9.70 10.33
CA PRO A 25 1.59 -8.78 11.28
C PRO A 25 2.60 -8.13 12.25
N ASP A 26 3.89 -8.50 12.16
CA ASP A 26 4.92 -8.02 13.07
C ASP A 26 5.06 -6.51 12.98
N ALA A 27 5.23 -5.84 14.12
CA ALA A 27 5.44 -4.40 14.18
C ALA A 27 6.70 -4.00 13.39
N ILE A 28 6.60 -2.91 12.64
CA ILE A 28 7.71 -2.33 11.91
C ILE A 28 8.38 -1.28 12.81
N PRO A 29 9.70 -1.36 13.05
CA PRO A 29 10.40 -0.33 13.80
C PRO A 29 10.24 1.06 13.18
N ASP A 30 10.09 2.10 14.00
CA ASP A 30 9.92 3.48 13.53
C ASP A 30 11.08 3.93 12.64
N GLU A 31 12.29 3.47 12.92
CA GLU A 31 13.47 3.76 12.10
C GLU A 31 13.36 3.20 10.67
N ASP A 32 12.72 2.04 10.51
CA ASP A 32 12.48 1.43 9.19
C ASP A 32 11.41 2.19 8.42
N ILE A 33 10.33 2.59 9.10
CA ILE A 33 9.30 3.44 8.51
C ILE A 33 9.92 4.76 8.04
N ARG A 34 10.76 5.40 8.86
CA ARG A 34 11.46 6.64 8.49
C ARG A 34 12.36 6.43 7.27
N LEU A 35 13.15 5.36 7.24
CA LEU A 35 14.04 5.05 6.11
C LEU A 35 13.25 4.87 4.81
N LEU A 36 12.12 4.15 4.85
CA LEU A 36 11.25 3.97 3.69
C LEU A 36 10.68 5.30 3.19
N LEU A 37 10.23 6.18 4.09
CA LEU A 37 9.72 7.50 3.72
C LEU A 37 10.82 8.42 3.17
N GLU A 38 12.01 8.40 3.76
CA GLU A 38 13.17 9.13 3.26
C GLU A 38 13.54 8.67 1.84
N ALA A 39 13.47 7.37 1.55
CA ALA A 39 13.66 6.85 0.20
C ALA A 39 12.53 7.29 -0.75
N ALA A 40 11.29 7.22 -0.31
CA ALA A 40 10.12 7.58 -1.12
C ALA A 40 10.14 9.05 -1.57
N VAL A 41 10.55 9.99 -0.71
CA VAL A 41 10.64 11.42 -1.07
C VAL A 41 11.78 11.75 -2.03
N LYS A 42 12.67 10.79 -2.32
CA LYS A 42 13.72 10.95 -3.35
C LYS A 42 13.20 10.74 -4.77
N ALA A 43 11.97 10.23 -4.93
CA ALA A 43 11.38 10.08 -6.25
C ALA A 43 11.26 11.45 -6.97
N PRO A 44 11.59 11.52 -8.26
CA PRO A 44 11.40 12.75 -9.03
C PRO A 44 9.93 13.17 -9.02
N ASN A 45 9.68 14.48 -9.07
CA ASN A 45 8.34 15.03 -9.17
C ASN A 45 8.27 16.20 -10.15
N GLY A 46 7.12 16.38 -10.78
CA GLY A 46 6.91 17.38 -11.82
C GLY A 46 7.26 18.78 -11.33
N GLY A 47 8.11 19.50 -12.09
CA GLY A 47 8.54 20.86 -11.76
C GLY A 47 9.22 21.01 -10.39
N ASN A 48 9.60 19.91 -9.74
CA ASN A 48 10.14 19.91 -8.37
C ASN A 48 9.23 20.61 -7.35
N HIS A 49 7.91 20.51 -7.54
CA HIS A 49 6.92 21.19 -6.69
C HIS A 49 6.80 20.60 -5.29
N GLN A 50 7.36 19.41 -5.04
CA GLN A 50 7.38 18.75 -3.72
C GLN A 50 5.99 18.60 -3.08
N LEU A 51 4.98 18.25 -3.88
CA LEU A 51 3.57 18.16 -3.48
C LEU A 51 3.22 16.86 -2.76
N GLY A 52 4.11 15.87 -2.80
CA GLY A 52 3.90 14.58 -2.14
C GLY A 52 3.83 14.72 -0.61
N ARG A 53 2.90 14.01 0.00
CA ARG A 53 2.77 13.86 1.45
C ARG A 53 2.54 12.41 1.78
N PHE A 54 2.95 11.99 2.97
CA PHE A 54 2.71 10.63 3.45
C PHE A 54 2.02 10.68 4.81
N LEU A 55 0.89 9.97 4.91
CA LEU A 55 0.22 9.73 6.17
C LEU A 55 0.51 8.29 6.60
N VAL A 56 1.19 8.14 7.73
CA VAL A 56 1.53 6.84 8.31
C VAL A 56 0.56 6.50 9.43
N VAL A 57 -0.03 5.33 9.37
CA VAL A 57 -0.97 4.83 10.38
C VAL A 57 -0.43 3.52 10.95
N THR A 58 -0.11 3.52 12.23
CA THR A 58 0.32 2.35 13.02
C THR A 58 -0.67 2.01 14.14
N ASP A 59 -1.67 2.86 14.36
CA ASP A 59 -2.73 2.62 15.34
C ASP A 59 -3.55 1.39 14.95
N ARG A 60 -3.56 0.38 15.84
CA ARG A 60 -4.19 -0.91 15.58
C ARG A 60 -5.69 -0.79 15.31
N LYS A 61 -6.39 0.05 16.05
CA LYS A 61 -7.83 0.24 15.90
C LYS A 61 -8.16 0.85 14.53
N LYS A 62 -7.44 1.90 14.15
CA LYS A 62 -7.61 2.56 12.85
C LYS A 62 -7.30 1.63 11.69
N ILE A 63 -6.26 0.80 11.81
CA ILE A 63 -5.92 -0.19 10.78
C ILE A 63 -7.02 -1.24 10.66
N THR A 64 -7.58 -1.70 11.78
CA THR A 64 -8.69 -2.67 11.75
C THR A 64 -9.94 -2.08 11.10
N GLU A 65 -10.30 -0.85 11.43
CA GLU A 65 -11.41 -0.12 10.80
C GLU A 65 -11.18 0.09 9.30
N PHE A 66 -9.97 0.54 8.92
CA PHE A 66 -9.59 0.70 7.53
C PHE A 66 -9.63 -0.63 6.77
N GLY A 67 -9.14 -1.71 7.37
CA GLY A 67 -9.14 -3.04 6.76
C GLY A 67 -10.54 -3.55 6.44
N ALA A 68 -11.52 -3.28 7.32
CA ALA A 68 -12.92 -3.61 7.06
C ALA A 68 -13.46 -2.83 5.84
N LEU A 69 -13.23 -1.52 5.78
CA LEU A 69 -13.63 -0.68 4.65
C LEU A 69 -12.93 -1.08 3.34
N TYR A 70 -11.64 -1.40 3.43
CA TYR A 70 -10.86 -1.86 2.27
C TYR A 70 -11.43 -3.15 1.69
N ARG A 71 -11.76 -4.13 2.55
CA ARG A 71 -12.36 -5.39 2.14
C ARG A 71 -13.73 -5.19 1.49
N GLU A 72 -14.58 -4.35 2.09
CA GLU A 72 -15.88 -4.01 1.54
C GLU A 72 -15.77 -3.37 0.14
N ALA A 73 -14.92 -2.35 0.00
CA ALA A 73 -14.67 -1.67 -1.26
C ALA A 73 -14.09 -2.62 -2.33
N TRP A 74 -13.21 -3.56 -1.92
CA TRP A 74 -12.64 -4.55 -2.82
C TRP A 74 -13.73 -5.44 -3.43
N TRP A 75 -14.67 -5.95 -2.59
CA TRP A 75 -15.78 -6.79 -3.07
C TRP A 75 -16.80 -5.99 -3.88
N ALA A 76 -17.12 -4.77 -3.47
CA ALA A 76 -18.02 -3.90 -4.24
C ALA A 76 -17.51 -3.72 -5.68
N LYS A 77 -16.21 -3.43 -5.83
CA LYS A 77 -15.61 -3.31 -7.15
C LYS A 77 -15.60 -4.63 -7.94
N ARG A 78 -15.39 -5.77 -7.29
CA ARG A 78 -15.45 -7.08 -7.98
C ARG A 78 -16.86 -7.41 -8.43
N LYS A 79 -17.85 -7.03 -7.66
CA LYS A 79 -19.25 -7.18 -8.04
C LYS A 79 -19.58 -6.34 -9.28
N ASP A 80 -19.13 -5.09 -9.33
CA ASP A 80 -19.36 -4.19 -10.46
C ASP A 80 -18.63 -4.67 -11.73
N ASP A 81 -17.36 -5.07 -11.60
CA ASP A 81 -16.53 -5.44 -12.75
C ASP A 81 -16.86 -6.83 -13.31
N HIS A 82 -17.23 -7.78 -12.45
CA HIS A 82 -17.31 -9.21 -12.80
C HIS A 82 -18.59 -9.90 -12.33
N GLY A 83 -19.44 -9.25 -11.55
CA GLY A 83 -20.59 -9.88 -10.90
C GLY A 83 -20.25 -10.79 -9.71
N TRP A 84 -18.99 -10.76 -9.23
CA TRP A 84 -18.54 -11.63 -8.13
C TRP A 84 -18.99 -11.08 -6.77
N SER A 85 -19.55 -11.97 -5.95
CA SER A 85 -20.06 -11.65 -4.61
C SER A 85 -19.33 -12.38 -3.48
N GLY A 86 -18.46 -13.32 -3.82
CA GLY A 86 -17.71 -14.11 -2.84
C GLY A 86 -16.57 -14.92 -3.44
N PRO A 87 -15.74 -15.54 -2.60
CA PRO A 87 -14.55 -16.30 -3.03
C PRO A 87 -14.83 -17.40 -4.05
N GLN A 88 -16.01 -18.01 -3.97
CA GLN A 88 -16.45 -19.09 -4.86
C GLN A 88 -16.64 -18.63 -6.32
N ASP A 89 -16.82 -17.33 -6.53
CA ASP A 89 -17.07 -16.75 -7.86
C ASP A 89 -15.76 -16.48 -8.62
N ILE A 90 -14.61 -16.45 -7.89
CA ILE A 90 -13.30 -16.22 -8.50
C ILE A 90 -12.84 -17.52 -9.18
N PRO A 91 -12.59 -17.51 -10.51
CA PRO A 91 -12.11 -18.71 -11.19
C PRO A 91 -10.80 -19.23 -10.60
N LYS A 92 -10.64 -20.56 -10.52
CA LYS A 92 -9.45 -21.18 -9.90
C LYS A 92 -8.13 -20.78 -10.56
N GLY A 93 -8.13 -20.43 -11.84
CA GLY A 93 -6.95 -19.96 -12.57
C GLY A 93 -6.56 -18.49 -12.33
N GLU A 94 -7.43 -17.71 -11.69
CA GLU A 94 -7.23 -16.28 -11.45
C GLU A 94 -6.35 -16.03 -10.20
N THR A 95 -5.08 -16.41 -10.29
CA THR A 95 -4.12 -16.34 -9.17
C THR A 95 -3.94 -14.92 -8.61
N ASN A 96 -3.99 -13.89 -9.48
CA ASN A 96 -3.85 -12.50 -9.07
C ASN A 96 -5.04 -12.04 -8.23
N TYR A 97 -6.27 -12.40 -8.63
CA TYR A 97 -7.46 -12.04 -7.88
C TYR A 97 -7.53 -12.79 -6.54
N ASN A 98 -7.16 -14.07 -6.52
CA ASN A 98 -7.07 -14.84 -5.28
C ASN A 98 -6.04 -14.26 -4.31
N ALA A 99 -4.87 -13.82 -4.80
CA ALA A 99 -3.86 -13.17 -3.98
C ALA A 99 -4.32 -11.78 -3.48
N ALA A 100 -5.03 -11.02 -4.32
CA ALA A 100 -5.58 -9.71 -3.95
C ALA A 100 -6.72 -9.83 -2.92
N MET A 101 -7.57 -10.84 -3.04
CA MET A 101 -8.58 -11.17 -2.04
C MET A 101 -7.93 -11.50 -0.70
N GLY A 102 -6.88 -12.35 -0.71
CA GLY A 102 -6.13 -12.67 0.51
C GLY A 102 -5.55 -11.43 1.20
N LEU A 103 -5.06 -10.44 0.43
CA LEU A 103 -4.64 -9.16 0.99
C LEU A 103 -5.83 -8.37 1.55
N ALA A 104 -6.97 -8.35 0.85
CA ALA A 104 -8.15 -7.63 1.34
C ALA A 104 -8.66 -8.20 2.67
N ASP A 105 -8.63 -9.51 2.83
CA ASP A 105 -8.99 -10.18 4.09
C ASP A 105 -7.99 -9.92 5.22
N ALA A 106 -6.69 -9.84 4.89
CA ALA A 106 -5.60 -9.61 5.84
C ALA A 106 -5.31 -8.14 6.14
N MET A 107 -5.91 -7.19 5.42
CA MET A 107 -5.60 -5.75 5.54
C MET A 107 -5.81 -5.22 6.97
N LYS A 108 -6.78 -5.76 7.69
CA LYS A 108 -7.05 -5.43 9.10
C LYS A 108 -5.90 -5.79 10.05
N ASP A 109 -4.99 -6.69 9.64
CA ASP A 109 -3.94 -7.26 10.47
C ASP A 109 -2.53 -6.72 10.13
N VAL A 110 -2.41 -5.88 9.07
CA VAL A 110 -1.12 -5.30 8.70
C VAL A 110 -0.59 -4.37 9.81
N PRO A 111 0.74 -4.29 10.00
CA PRO A 111 1.32 -3.51 11.10
C PRO A 111 1.31 -2.00 10.83
N CYS A 112 1.26 -1.61 9.57
CA CYS A 112 1.36 -0.22 9.14
C CYS A 112 0.64 -0.02 7.81
N VAL A 113 -0.02 1.12 7.66
CA VAL A 113 -0.56 1.60 6.38
C VAL A 113 0.03 2.97 6.08
N VAL A 114 0.54 3.14 4.87
CA VAL A 114 1.05 4.42 4.40
C VAL A 114 0.17 4.91 3.25
N PHE A 115 -0.46 6.07 3.43
CA PHE A 115 -1.19 6.75 2.38
C PHE A 115 -0.27 7.75 1.69
N ALA A 116 -0.05 7.55 0.40
CA ALA A 116 0.64 8.52 -0.44
C ALA A 116 -0.37 9.54 -0.97
N LEU A 117 -0.17 10.79 -0.64
CA LEU A 117 -1.06 11.91 -0.94
C LEU A 117 -0.34 12.90 -1.85
N THR A 118 -1.09 13.58 -2.70
CA THR A 118 -0.58 14.70 -3.47
C THR A 118 -1.54 15.88 -3.39
N VAL A 119 -0.99 17.09 -3.32
CA VAL A 119 -1.76 18.32 -3.43
C VAL A 119 -1.77 18.70 -4.90
N PRO A 120 -2.95 18.88 -5.56
CA PRO A 120 -3.00 19.35 -6.93
C PRO A 120 -2.31 20.69 -7.09
N PRO A 121 -1.61 20.94 -8.23
CA PRO A 121 -1.06 22.26 -8.51
C PRO A 121 -2.17 23.33 -8.47
N GLY A 122 -1.99 24.36 -7.64
CA GLY A 122 -3.00 25.40 -7.44
C GLY A 122 -4.06 25.12 -6.39
N GLY A 123 -4.06 23.92 -5.77
CA GLY A 123 -5.08 23.52 -4.79
C GLY A 123 -4.93 24.12 -3.39
N ALA A 124 -3.90 24.91 -3.12
CA ALA A 124 -3.74 25.53 -1.80
C ALA A 124 -4.75 26.67 -1.50
N ASN A 125 -5.50 27.12 -2.51
CA ASN A 125 -6.45 28.24 -2.38
C ASN A 125 -7.91 27.83 -2.60
N SER A 126 -8.22 26.52 -2.58
CA SER A 126 -9.58 26.02 -2.81
C SER A 126 -10.14 25.28 -1.59
N ILE A 127 -9.81 25.78 -0.38
CA ILE A 127 -10.52 25.44 0.85
C ILE A 127 -11.11 26.71 1.42
#